data_09cc5def4d96114c39af7a2a6bbd67e4
#
_entry.id   09cc5def4d96114c39af7a2a6bbd67e4
#
_cell.length_a   1.000
_cell.length_b   1.000
_cell.length_c   1.000
_cell.angle_alpha   90.00
_cell.angle_beta   90.00
_cell.angle_gamma   90.00
#
_symmetry.space_group_name_H-M   'P 1'
#
loop_
_entity.id
_entity.type
_entity.pdbx_description
1 polymer ?
#
loop_
_entity_poly.entity_id
_entity_poly.type
_entity_poly.pdbx_seq_one_letter_code
_entity_poly.pdbx_strand_id
1 'polypeptide(L)'
;MQDHNKQGAFSWNELLTKDVEGARKFYTEVLGWTTEDMSMGDMGTYTIFKVGDEQVGGMMQMPPEVEQMGAPPYWGPYISVDDVDATVAKVESLGGKVLAPPMDAEGVGRFATVQDPQGAVFGIIKNA
;
A
#
# COMPACT_ATOMS: atom_id res chain seq x y z
N MET A 1 5.67 19.16 -12.36
CA MET A 1 5.43 18.40 -11.11
C MET A 1 4.31 17.40 -11.33
N GLN A 2 4.50 16.18 -10.89
CA GLN A 2 3.52 15.14 -11.07
C GLN A 2 2.40 15.25 -10.02
N ASP A 3 1.16 15.17 -10.46
CA ASP A 3 0.02 15.15 -9.55
C ASP A 3 -0.29 13.69 -9.17
N HIS A 4 0.08 13.32 -7.95
CA HIS A 4 -0.11 11.96 -7.45
C HIS A 4 -1.57 11.62 -7.12
N ASN A 5 -2.46 12.61 -7.12
CA ASN A 5 -3.88 12.39 -6.84
C ASN A 5 -4.72 12.26 -8.10
N LYS A 6 -4.11 12.39 -9.26
CA LYS A 6 -4.81 12.29 -10.53
C LYS A 6 -5.20 10.85 -10.82
N GLN A 7 -6.39 10.65 -11.37
CA GLN A 7 -6.87 9.32 -11.77
C GLN A 7 -5.80 8.57 -12.59
N GLY A 8 -5.41 7.40 -12.09
CA GLY A 8 -4.42 6.55 -12.77
C GLY A 8 -2.97 6.84 -12.43
N ALA A 9 -2.69 7.86 -11.61
CA ALA A 9 -1.32 8.18 -11.23
C ALA A 9 -0.82 7.27 -10.10
N PHE A 10 0.47 6.93 -10.13
CA PHE A 10 1.09 6.24 -9.00
C PHE A 10 1.17 7.21 -7.83
N SER A 11 0.60 6.80 -6.69
CA SER A 11 0.48 7.66 -5.52
C SER A 11 1.47 7.32 -4.43
N TRP A 12 1.70 6.03 -4.19
CA TRP A 12 2.43 5.56 -3.02
C TRP A 12 3.04 4.21 -3.31
N ASN A 13 4.07 3.86 -2.54
CA ASN A 13 4.66 2.52 -2.60
C ASN A 13 4.69 1.95 -1.19
N GLU A 14 4.34 0.69 -1.04
CA GLU A 14 4.22 0.07 0.27
C GLU A 14 4.87 -1.29 0.28
N LEU A 15 5.70 -1.52 1.29
CA LEU A 15 6.29 -2.83 1.54
C LEU A 15 5.39 -3.59 2.51
N LEU A 16 5.01 -4.81 2.14
CA LEU A 16 4.41 -5.75 3.07
C LEU A 16 5.47 -6.78 3.40
N THR A 17 5.76 -6.96 4.68
CA THR A 17 6.82 -7.86 5.12
C THR A 17 6.39 -8.63 6.36
N LYS A 18 7.05 -9.74 6.61
CA LYS A 18 6.80 -10.55 7.79
C LYS A 18 7.69 -10.16 8.96
N ASP A 19 8.74 -9.36 8.69
CA ASP A 19 9.70 -8.91 9.70
C ASP A 19 9.96 -7.41 9.52
N VAL A 20 9.12 -6.61 10.15
CA VAL A 20 9.18 -5.15 10.03
C VAL A 20 10.52 -4.60 10.56
N GLU A 21 10.97 -5.09 11.71
CA GLU A 21 12.21 -4.56 12.29
C GLU A 21 13.45 -4.94 11.49
N GLY A 22 13.49 -6.15 10.95
CA GLY A 22 14.58 -6.54 10.06
C GLY A 22 14.60 -5.73 8.78
N ALA A 23 13.44 -5.48 8.21
CA ALA A 23 13.32 -4.66 7.01
C ALA A 23 13.72 -3.22 7.29
N ARG A 24 13.29 -2.65 8.42
CA ARG A 24 13.69 -1.31 8.85
C ARG A 24 15.21 -1.17 8.84
N LYS A 25 15.89 -2.11 9.47
CA LYS A 25 17.34 -2.10 9.54
C LYS A 25 17.97 -2.17 8.16
N PHE A 26 17.48 -3.08 7.34
CA PHE A 26 18.02 -3.28 5.99
C PHE A 26 17.91 -2.01 5.14
N TYR A 27 16.70 -1.45 5.06
CA TYR A 27 16.46 -0.32 4.16
C TYR A 27 17.11 0.97 4.65
N THR A 28 17.17 1.19 5.96
CA THR A 28 17.85 2.38 6.47
C THR A 28 19.35 2.31 6.21
N GLU A 29 19.95 1.15 6.34
CA GLU A 29 21.38 0.99 6.08
C GLU A 29 21.72 0.99 4.60
N VAL A 30 20.91 0.33 3.77
CA VAL A 30 21.21 0.21 2.33
C VAL A 30 20.91 1.50 1.59
N LEU A 31 19.79 2.16 1.89
CA LEU A 31 19.31 3.31 1.12
C LEU A 31 19.46 4.65 1.85
N GLY A 32 19.85 4.62 3.12
CA GLY A 32 19.98 5.86 3.87
C GLY A 32 18.65 6.48 4.25
N TRP A 33 17.55 5.75 4.13
CA TRP A 33 16.25 6.25 4.52
C TRP A 33 16.15 6.44 6.03
N THR A 34 15.30 7.36 6.46
CA THR A 34 14.88 7.44 7.86
C THR A 34 13.44 6.95 7.96
N THR A 35 12.99 6.67 9.17
CA THR A 35 11.66 6.12 9.40
C THR A 35 10.89 6.93 10.42
N GLU A 36 9.57 6.91 10.28
CA GLU A 36 8.65 7.53 11.24
C GLU A 36 7.47 6.57 11.41
N ASP A 37 7.21 6.17 12.65
CA ASP A 37 6.12 5.24 12.93
C ASP A 37 4.84 5.98 13.24
N MET A 38 3.71 5.45 12.72
CA MET A 38 2.39 5.97 12.99
C MET A 38 1.52 4.85 13.54
N SER A 39 0.75 5.16 14.58
CA SER A 39 -0.22 4.21 15.08
C SER A 39 -1.45 4.21 14.18
N MET A 40 -1.89 3.03 13.76
CA MET A 40 -3.08 2.84 12.95
C MET A 40 -4.21 2.24 13.78
N GLY A 41 -4.19 2.43 15.10
CA GLY A 41 -5.19 1.87 15.99
C GLY A 41 -5.16 0.35 15.95
N ASP A 42 -6.32 -0.24 15.70
CA ASP A 42 -6.44 -1.71 15.67
C ASP A 42 -5.67 -2.34 14.50
N MET A 43 -5.24 -1.55 13.54
CA MET A 43 -4.48 -2.04 12.39
C MET A 43 -2.97 -2.12 12.65
N GLY A 44 -2.53 -1.78 13.87
CA GLY A 44 -1.13 -1.87 14.26
C GLY A 44 -0.34 -0.61 13.93
N THR A 45 0.93 -0.77 13.62
CA THR A 45 1.84 0.34 13.35
C THR A 45 2.16 0.39 11.87
N TYR A 46 2.12 1.60 11.31
CA TYR A 46 2.55 1.86 9.94
C TYR A 46 3.86 2.63 9.99
N THR A 47 4.87 2.17 9.26
CA THR A 47 6.18 2.81 9.22
C THR A 47 6.30 3.58 7.91
N ILE A 48 6.65 4.87 8.01
CA ILE A 48 6.87 5.71 6.83
C ILE A 48 8.36 5.82 6.57
N PHE A 49 8.79 5.56 5.35
CA PHE A 49 10.16 5.78 4.90
C PHE A 49 10.30 7.19 4.36
N LYS A 50 11.39 7.86 4.72
CA LYS A 50 11.62 9.26 4.35
C LYS A 50 13.01 9.46 3.77
N VAL A 51 13.08 10.37 2.82
CA VAL A 51 14.35 10.92 2.31
C VAL A 51 14.37 12.38 2.76
N GLY A 52 15.19 12.69 3.75
CA GLY A 52 15.10 14.01 4.37
C GLY A 52 13.72 14.21 4.98
N ASP A 53 13.04 15.26 4.57
CA ASP A 53 11.68 15.54 5.06
C ASP A 53 10.60 14.95 4.15
N GLU A 54 10.99 14.32 3.04
CA GLU A 54 10.05 13.82 2.05
C GLU A 54 9.67 12.37 2.34
N GLN A 55 8.37 12.11 2.40
CA GLN A 55 7.85 10.75 2.56
C GLN A 55 7.87 10.05 1.22
N VAL A 56 8.52 8.88 1.13
CA VAL A 56 8.69 8.20 -0.15
C VAL A 56 8.02 6.84 -0.22
N GLY A 57 7.63 6.28 0.89
CA GLY A 57 6.96 4.98 0.91
C GLY A 57 6.60 4.58 2.32
N GLY A 58 6.00 3.41 2.45
CA GLY A 58 5.58 2.91 3.73
C GLY A 58 5.81 1.42 3.87
N MET A 59 5.64 0.92 5.09
CA MET A 59 5.85 -0.48 5.39
C MET A 59 4.91 -0.90 6.50
N MET A 60 4.37 -2.11 6.38
CA MET A 60 3.58 -2.69 7.45
C MET A 60 3.74 -4.20 7.48
N GLN A 61 3.36 -4.78 8.61
CA GLN A 61 3.29 -6.23 8.75
C GLN A 61 2.27 -6.78 7.75
N MET A 62 2.66 -7.82 7.04
CA MET A 62 1.76 -8.46 6.07
C MET A 62 0.50 -8.95 6.79
N PRO A 63 -0.70 -8.57 6.29
CA PRO A 63 -1.94 -9.06 6.89
C PRO A 63 -2.05 -10.57 6.81
N PRO A 64 -2.70 -11.22 7.80
CA PRO A 64 -2.84 -12.68 7.81
C PRO A 64 -3.48 -13.23 6.53
N GLU A 65 -4.45 -12.52 5.95
CA GLU A 65 -5.10 -12.97 4.73
C GLU A 65 -4.11 -13.10 3.56
N VAL A 66 -3.21 -12.13 3.46
CA VAL A 66 -2.19 -12.11 2.41
C VAL A 66 -1.15 -13.20 2.67
N GLU A 67 -0.75 -13.36 3.94
CA GLU A 67 0.21 -14.39 4.33
C GLU A 67 -0.34 -15.79 4.07
N GLN A 68 -1.63 -16.01 4.33
CA GLN A 68 -2.28 -17.30 4.09
C GLN A 68 -2.35 -17.65 2.61
N MET A 69 -2.28 -16.67 1.74
CA MET A 69 -2.24 -16.88 0.30
C MET A 69 -0.86 -17.33 -0.17
N GLY A 70 0.12 -17.42 0.73
CA GLY A 70 1.47 -17.81 0.38
C GLY A 70 2.29 -16.71 -0.26
N ALA A 71 1.85 -15.46 -0.16
CA ALA A 71 2.57 -14.37 -0.77
C ALA A 71 3.91 -14.12 -0.05
N PRO A 72 5.00 -13.93 -0.80
CA PRO A 72 6.25 -13.49 -0.19
C PRO A 72 6.17 -12.01 0.16
N PRO A 73 7.11 -11.49 0.96
CA PRO A 73 7.20 -10.04 1.14
C PRO A 73 7.34 -9.35 -0.22
N TYR A 74 6.71 -8.20 -0.38
CA TYR A 74 6.75 -7.51 -1.67
C TYR A 74 6.49 -6.02 -1.53
N TRP A 75 6.99 -5.27 -2.51
CA TRP A 75 6.67 -3.87 -2.69
C TRP A 75 5.46 -3.75 -3.60
N GLY A 76 4.43 -3.04 -3.15
CA GLY A 76 3.22 -2.83 -3.94
C GLY A 76 2.94 -1.35 -4.15
N PRO A 77 2.68 -0.94 -5.40
CA PRO A 77 2.28 0.44 -5.66
C PRO A 77 0.80 0.64 -5.32
N TYR A 78 0.46 1.88 -4.97
CA TYR A 78 -0.92 2.34 -4.87
C TYR A 78 -1.16 3.34 -5.98
N ILE A 79 -2.24 3.15 -6.70
CA ILE A 79 -2.62 3.99 -7.83
C ILE A 79 -3.85 4.82 -7.44
N SER A 80 -3.80 6.11 -7.69
CA SER A 80 -4.89 7.02 -7.33
C SER A 80 -6.09 6.80 -8.24
N VAL A 81 -7.27 6.76 -7.64
CA VAL A 81 -8.54 6.65 -8.38
C VAL A 81 -9.53 7.65 -7.79
N ASP A 82 -10.48 8.07 -8.61
CA ASP A 82 -11.50 9.02 -8.16
C ASP A 82 -12.55 8.37 -7.26
N ASP A 83 -12.81 7.08 -7.46
CA ASP A 83 -13.85 6.35 -6.74
C ASP A 83 -13.39 4.91 -6.54
N VAL A 84 -13.02 4.58 -5.31
CA VAL A 84 -12.49 3.25 -4.99
C VAL A 84 -13.53 2.16 -5.22
N ASP A 85 -14.77 2.38 -4.78
CA ASP A 85 -15.83 1.37 -4.88
C ASP A 85 -16.18 1.09 -6.34
N ALA A 86 -16.29 2.12 -7.16
CA ALA A 86 -16.54 1.94 -8.59
C ALA A 86 -15.39 1.22 -9.27
N THR A 87 -14.16 1.51 -8.87
CA THR A 87 -12.97 0.86 -9.42
C THR A 87 -12.95 -0.62 -9.07
N VAL A 88 -13.28 -0.97 -7.84
CA VAL A 88 -13.35 -2.37 -7.40
C VAL A 88 -14.36 -3.14 -8.23
N ALA A 89 -15.55 -2.57 -8.44
CA ALA A 89 -16.57 -3.21 -9.26
C ALA A 89 -16.07 -3.46 -10.69
N LYS A 90 -15.35 -2.48 -11.23
CA LYS A 90 -14.79 -2.59 -12.59
C LYS A 90 -13.70 -3.64 -12.66
N VAL A 91 -12.85 -3.75 -11.63
CA VAL A 91 -11.83 -4.79 -11.54
C VAL A 91 -12.47 -6.16 -11.66
N GLU A 92 -13.52 -6.40 -10.89
CA GLU A 92 -14.21 -7.69 -10.92
C GLU A 92 -14.86 -7.96 -12.27
N SER A 93 -15.44 -6.93 -12.88
CA SER A 93 -16.10 -7.09 -14.18
C SER A 93 -15.12 -7.43 -15.30
N LEU A 94 -13.84 -7.08 -15.13
CA LEU A 94 -12.82 -7.33 -16.15
C LEU A 94 -11.94 -8.54 -15.83
N GLY A 95 -12.34 -9.36 -14.85
CA GLY A 95 -11.63 -10.61 -14.56
C GLY A 95 -10.58 -10.51 -13.48
N GLY A 96 -10.43 -9.37 -12.85
CA GLY A 96 -9.55 -9.22 -11.71
C GLY A 96 -10.20 -9.70 -10.43
N LYS A 97 -9.47 -9.61 -9.33
CA LYS A 97 -9.95 -10.03 -8.02
C LYS A 97 -9.74 -8.93 -6.99
N VAL A 98 -10.61 -8.89 -5.98
CA VAL A 98 -10.46 -8.02 -4.83
C VAL A 98 -9.86 -8.84 -3.71
N LEU A 99 -8.63 -8.51 -3.30
CA LEU A 99 -7.93 -9.25 -2.24
C LEU A 99 -8.22 -8.66 -0.87
N ALA A 100 -8.34 -7.34 -0.79
CA ALA A 100 -8.76 -6.65 0.43
C ALA A 100 -9.80 -5.62 0.04
N PRO A 101 -11.02 -5.67 0.64
CA PRO A 101 -12.09 -4.77 0.25
C PRO A 101 -11.80 -3.32 0.61
N PRO A 102 -12.55 -2.37 0.03
CA PRO A 102 -12.37 -0.96 0.38
C PRO A 102 -12.50 -0.71 1.87
N MET A 103 -11.58 0.08 2.40
CA MET A 103 -11.62 0.49 3.80
C MET A 103 -11.07 1.90 3.92
N ASP A 104 -11.48 2.57 4.99
CA ASP A 104 -11.07 3.93 5.26
C ASP A 104 -10.06 3.98 6.39
N ALA A 105 -9.04 4.82 6.24
CA ALA A 105 -8.08 5.11 7.30
C ALA A 105 -8.01 6.62 7.48
N GLU A 106 -8.23 7.09 8.70
CA GLU A 106 -8.21 8.51 9.00
C GLU A 106 -6.87 9.12 8.62
N GLY A 107 -6.90 10.25 7.92
CA GLY A 107 -5.70 10.93 7.47
C GLY A 107 -5.04 10.33 6.24
N VAL A 108 -5.45 9.16 5.83
CA VAL A 108 -4.88 8.45 4.69
C VAL A 108 -5.81 8.48 3.49
N GLY A 109 -7.06 8.05 3.69
CA GLY A 109 -8.06 8.01 2.64
C GLY A 109 -8.76 6.66 2.58
N ARG A 110 -9.38 6.38 1.43
CA ARG A 110 -10.05 5.10 1.19
C ARG A 110 -9.22 4.29 0.21
N PHE A 111 -9.01 3.01 0.51
CA PHE A 111 -8.12 2.17 -0.30
C PHE A 111 -8.58 0.73 -0.32
N ALA A 112 -8.07 -0.01 -1.32
CA ALA A 112 -8.33 -1.43 -1.47
C ALA A 112 -7.13 -2.09 -2.13
N THR A 113 -7.04 -3.41 -2.01
CA THR A 113 -6.00 -4.18 -2.69
C THR A 113 -6.67 -5.10 -3.70
N VAL A 114 -6.18 -5.06 -4.93
CA VAL A 114 -6.76 -5.81 -6.04
C VAL A 114 -5.68 -6.57 -6.80
N GLN A 115 -6.13 -7.50 -7.64
CA GLN A 115 -5.23 -8.29 -8.46
C GLN A 115 -5.74 -8.24 -9.90
N ASP A 116 -4.83 -8.04 -10.85
CA ASP A 116 -5.23 -8.04 -12.25
C ASP A 116 -5.46 -9.49 -12.74
N PRO A 117 -6.03 -9.67 -13.95
CA PRO A 117 -6.31 -11.03 -14.44
C PRO A 117 -5.07 -11.91 -14.64
N GLN A 118 -3.89 -11.32 -14.71
CA GLN A 118 -2.63 -12.05 -14.86
C GLN A 118 -1.96 -12.39 -13.53
N GLY A 119 -2.52 -11.91 -12.41
CA GLY A 119 -2.01 -12.24 -11.09
C GLY A 119 -1.19 -11.14 -10.41
N ALA A 120 -1.04 -9.98 -11.03
CA ALA A 120 -0.29 -8.89 -10.41
C ALA A 120 -1.14 -8.16 -9.37
N VAL A 121 -0.56 -7.91 -8.20
CA VAL A 121 -1.25 -7.29 -7.08
C VAL A 121 -0.85 -5.82 -6.98
N PHE A 122 -1.83 -4.96 -6.78
CA PHE A 122 -1.58 -3.54 -6.54
C PHE A 122 -2.70 -2.93 -5.70
N GLY A 123 -2.42 -1.76 -5.15
CA GLY A 123 -3.41 -1.03 -4.37
C GLY A 123 -4.05 0.08 -5.19
N ILE A 124 -5.27 0.43 -4.82
CA ILE A 124 -5.96 1.62 -5.34
C ILE A 124 -6.34 2.48 -4.16
N ILE A 125 -6.29 3.79 -4.33
CA ILE A 125 -6.49 4.72 -3.22
C ILE A 125 -7.10 6.02 -3.71
N LYS A 126 -8.01 6.56 -2.89
CA LYS A 126 -8.42 7.94 -2.98
C LYS A 126 -7.91 8.63 -1.73
N ASN A 127 -6.90 9.48 -1.88
CA ASN A 127 -6.27 10.14 -0.74
C ASN A 127 -7.24 11.12 -0.06
N ALA A 128 -7.06 11.22 1.25
CA ALA A 128 -7.88 12.12 2.05
C ALA A 128 -7.65 13.58 1.66
#